data_a74ae28e1ce17762485083fbfa395c42
#
_entry.id   a74ae28e1ce17762485083fbfa395c42
#
_cell.length_a   1.000
_cell.length_b   1.000
_cell.length_c   1.000
_cell.angle_alpha   90.00
_cell.angle_beta   90.00
_cell.angle_gamma   90.00
#
_symmetry.space_group_name_H-M   'P 1'
#
loop_
_entity.id
_entity.type
_entity.pdbx_description
1 polymer ?
#
loop_
_entity_poly.entity_id
_entity_poly.type
_entity_poly.pdbx_seq_one_letter_code
_entity_poly.pdbx_strand_id
1 'polypeptide(L)'
;TDGEVFRDLNRNGSLDPYEDYRVATADRVEDLLGQMTLEEKVGQMFHPPVLIEPDPLFRVFLEAMNAGTSIEELISRKSLTHFNFYGGASPENIAKRLNKLQQVAERTRLGIPLSISSDPAHEVPRGGGIASFTLGGVSKWPSQLGFAAGRDANMLEAFGKIAAAEYRALGVTTALRPMSDMATEPRWARNFGTFGSNAELSAEMTVAYMKGFQGNGLSDKSVMTMVKHFPGGGPQLNGLDPHLKSGESQVYPGENFEYHLAPFIAAIENDMRVVMPYYGIPTAQTDEDVAMAYNRYILTDLLRDELGFEGVVCTDWGVVTGRIWGVEALTIEERYLKSIEAGVDQYGGESEPEYVVDLVNSGAISEARIDESVRRILKNKFDLGLFEEPYVDEAAVTELVNLPEYTALGMEAQRSAVVLLDNENAKLPLAADTRIFVDGLKPAVAANYGTVVNTPEEAEVVLLFLNTVFNGNQPAGTDRALDQMMASRFPDTNLAFNDAILAKAKSYSEASQLVTLVDLNRPAVLTELKDMSSALMGTFGVSDEAMLDVVFGKHNPVGKLPFELPSSMAEVEAQLEDVPDDTANPLFPYGWGLSYGSAQSM
;
A
#
# COMPACT_ATOMS: atom_id res chain seq x y z
N THR A 1 -23.87 -35.61 3.56
CA THR A 1 -23.50 -36.93 4.08
C THR A 1 -23.44 -36.90 5.61
N ASP A 2 -23.89 -37.94 6.28
CA ASP A 2 -23.86 -38.09 7.75
C ASP A 2 -24.50 -36.93 8.55
N GLY A 3 -25.47 -36.21 7.95
CA GLY A 3 -26.13 -35.05 8.54
C GLY A 3 -25.43 -33.71 8.33
N GLU A 4 -24.26 -33.71 7.72
CA GLU A 4 -23.53 -32.51 7.34
C GLU A 4 -23.99 -31.97 5.96
N VAL A 5 -23.93 -30.66 5.78
CA VAL A 5 -24.29 -29.96 4.53
C VAL A 5 -23.01 -29.60 3.80
N PHE A 6 -22.94 -29.95 2.52
CA PHE A 6 -21.82 -29.64 1.63
C PHE A 6 -22.33 -28.94 0.37
N ARG A 7 -21.46 -28.19 -0.29
CA ARG A 7 -21.73 -27.56 -1.58
C ARG A 7 -21.27 -28.52 -2.68
N ASP A 8 -22.16 -28.90 -3.58
CA ASP A 8 -21.82 -29.61 -4.82
C ASP A 8 -21.49 -28.56 -5.89
N LEU A 9 -20.22 -28.15 -5.92
CA LEU A 9 -19.75 -27.02 -6.70
C LEU A 9 -19.66 -27.33 -8.19
N ASN A 10 -19.26 -28.56 -8.56
CA ASN A 10 -19.20 -29.03 -9.95
C ASN A 10 -20.51 -29.67 -10.43
N ARG A 11 -21.52 -29.79 -9.55
CA ARG A 11 -22.87 -30.31 -9.82
C ARG A 11 -22.89 -31.72 -10.41
N ASN A 12 -21.98 -32.57 -9.97
CA ASN A 12 -21.90 -33.97 -10.38
C ASN A 12 -22.76 -34.90 -9.52
N GLY A 13 -23.34 -34.40 -8.41
CA GLY A 13 -24.17 -35.15 -7.49
C GLY A 13 -23.40 -36.01 -6.49
N SER A 14 -22.10 -35.88 -6.43
CA SER A 14 -21.19 -36.56 -5.51
C SER A 14 -20.46 -35.54 -4.64
N LEU A 15 -19.95 -35.92 -3.50
CA LEU A 15 -19.07 -35.09 -2.69
C LEU A 15 -17.62 -35.40 -3.10
N ASP A 16 -17.01 -34.50 -3.83
CA ASP A 16 -15.61 -34.62 -4.21
C ASP A 16 -14.67 -34.17 -3.09
N PRO A 17 -13.41 -34.66 -3.03
CA PRO A 17 -12.47 -34.26 -2.00
C PRO A 17 -12.29 -32.74 -1.85
N TYR A 18 -12.28 -31.98 -2.96
CA TYR A 18 -12.12 -30.52 -2.88
C TYR A 18 -13.33 -29.79 -2.28
N GLU A 19 -14.50 -30.41 -2.25
CA GLU A 19 -15.75 -29.90 -1.67
C GLU A 19 -15.91 -30.24 -0.19
N ASP A 20 -15.12 -31.19 0.31
CA ASP A 20 -15.18 -31.68 1.69
C ASP A 20 -14.17 -30.94 2.57
N TYR A 21 -14.64 -30.00 3.40
CA TYR A 21 -13.82 -29.22 4.33
C TYR A 21 -13.08 -30.07 5.39
N ARG A 22 -13.44 -31.34 5.56
CA ARG A 22 -12.79 -32.27 6.50
C ARG A 22 -11.51 -32.88 5.91
N VAL A 23 -11.36 -32.81 4.59
CA VAL A 23 -10.15 -33.27 3.88
C VAL A 23 -9.05 -32.22 4.06
N ALA A 24 -7.79 -32.65 4.21
CA ALA A 24 -6.66 -31.74 4.35
C ALA A 24 -6.53 -30.82 3.11
N THR A 25 -6.16 -29.55 3.32
CA THR A 25 -6.02 -28.56 2.24
C THR A 25 -5.17 -29.06 1.08
N ALA A 26 -4.05 -29.75 1.36
CA ALA A 26 -3.16 -30.26 0.31
C ALA A 26 -3.87 -31.28 -0.61
N ASP A 27 -4.66 -32.18 -0.03
CA ASP A 27 -5.39 -33.21 -0.79
C ASP A 27 -6.55 -32.57 -1.59
N ARG A 28 -7.22 -31.56 -1.03
CA ARG A 28 -8.26 -30.76 -1.72
C ARG A 28 -7.69 -30.02 -2.93
N VAL A 29 -6.49 -29.43 -2.78
CA VAL A 29 -5.77 -28.75 -3.87
C VAL A 29 -5.45 -29.72 -5.00
N GLU A 30 -4.89 -30.89 -4.69
CA GLU A 30 -4.52 -31.87 -5.73
C GLU A 30 -5.76 -32.44 -6.43
N ASP A 31 -6.84 -32.69 -5.72
CA ASP A 31 -8.10 -33.15 -6.29
C ASP A 31 -8.68 -32.12 -7.27
N LEU A 32 -8.79 -30.87 -6.85
CA LEU A 32 -9.29 -29.78 -7.71
C LEU A 32 -8.38 -29.56 -8.92
N LEU A 33 -7.05 -29.48 -8.72
CA LEU A 33 -6.06 -29.30 -9.77
C LEU A 33 -6.15 -30.40 -10.83
N GLY A 34 -6.35 -31.65 -10.42
CA GLY A 34 -6.54 -32.80 -11.31
C GLY A 34 -7.83 -32.75 -12.14
N GLN A 35 -8.83 -31.98 -11.70
CA GLN A 35 -10.10 -31.79 -12.44
C GLN A 35 -10.09 -30.58 -13.38
N MET A 36 -9.12 -29.65 -13.23
CA MET A 36 -9.04 -28.41 -14.02
C MET A 36 -8.53 -28.65 -15.45
N THR A 37 -9.12 -27.95 -16.42
CA THR A 37 -8.52 -27.82 -17.76
C THR A 37 -7.37 -26.82 -17.72
N LEU A 38 -6.54 -26.80 -18.79
CA LEU A 38 -5.44 -25.85 -18.90
C LEU A 38 -5.92 -24.39 -18.80
N GLU A 39 -7.03 -24.04 -19.46
CA GLU A 39 -7.61 -22.70 -19.44
C GLU A 39 -8.07 -22.33 -18.03
N GLU A 40 -8.65 -23.26 -17.27
CA GLU A 40 -9.06 -23.04 -15.88
C GLU A 40 -7.85 -22.85 -14.95
N LYS A 41 -6.77 -23.60 -15.18
CA LYS A 41 -5.50 -23.45 -14.45
C LYS A 41 -4.89 -22.07 -14.72
N VAL A 42 -4.71 -21.72 -15.97
CA VAL A 42 -4.12 -20.44 -16.37
C VAL A 42 -4.98 -19.26 -15.91
N GLY A 43 -6.31 -19.39 -15.93
CA GLY A 43 -7.23 -18.37 -15.42
C GLY A 43 -6.99 -17.99 -13.95
N GLN A 44 -6.46 -18.91 -13.10
CA GLN A 44 -6.10 -18.59 -11.72
C GLN A 44 -4.89 -17.64 -11.62
N MET A 45 -4.06 -17.60 -12.64
CA MET A 45 -2.83 -16.80 -12.66
C MET A 45 -3.06 -15.32 -12.99
N PHE A 46 -4.30 -14.88 -13.25
CA PHE A 46 -4.62 -13.51 -13.66
C PHE A 46 -5.44 -12.76 -12.61
N HIS A 47 -5.06 -11.50 -12.34
CA HIS A 47 -5.60 -10.69 -11.26
C HIS A 47 -5.92 -9.25 -11.75
N PRO A 48 -6.90 -9.09 -12.67
CA PRO A 48 -7.29 -7.79 -13.22
C PRO A 48 -8.10 -6.95 -12.22
N PRO A 49 -8.37 -5.66 -12.55
CA PRO A 49 -9.22 -4.81 -11.74
C PRO A 49 -10.71 -5.16 -11.85
N VAL A 50 -11.44 -5.00 -10.74
CA VAL A 50 -12.91 -4.93 -10.70
C VAL A 50 -13.35 -3.53 -10.28
N LEU A 51 -14.31 -2.96 -11.00
CA LEU A 51 -14.77 -1.59 -10.80
C LEU A 51 -16.13 -1.57 -10.09
N ILE A 52 -16.21 -0.81 -9.00
CA ILE A 52 -17.47 -0.55 -8.29
C ILE A 52 -17.57 0.96 -8.05
N GLU A 53 -18.38 1.66 -8.87
CA GLU A 53 -18.58 3.10 -8.83
C GLU A 53 -17.24 3.91 -8.86
N PRO A 54 -16.34 3.66 -9.80
CA PRO A 54 -15.08 4.38 -9.88
C PRO A 54 -15.28 5.82 -10.36
N ASP A 55 -14.32 6.68 -10.05
CA ASP A 55 -14.22 7.99 -10.70
C ASP A 55 -14.23 7.84 -12.23
N PRO A 56 -15.01 8.66 -12.98
CA PRO A 56 -15.14 8.52 -14.43
C PRO A 56 -13.82 8.59 -15.19
N LEU A 57 -12.86 9.39 -14.72
CA LEU A 57 -11.55 9.52 -15.37
C LEU A 57 -10.71 8.26 -15.18
N PHE A 58 -10.76 7.68 -13.98
CA PHE A 58 -10.03 6.46 -13.64
C PHE A 58 -10.66 5.21 -14.27
N ARG A 59 -11.97 5.24 -14.53
CA ARG A 59 -12.69 4.15 -15.19
C ARG A 59 -12.08 3.78 -16.54
N VAL A 60 -11.78 4.77 -17.40
CA VAL A 60 -11.24 4.53 -18.74
C VAL A 60 -9.90 3.78 -18.69
N PHE A 61 -9.07 4.13 -17.72
CA PHE A 61 -7.79 3.45 -17.49
C PHE A 61 -8.00 1.98 -17.08
N LEU A 62 -8.88 1.74 -16.10
CA LEU A 62 -9.12 0.39 -15.58
C LEU A 62 -9.87 -0.50 -16.59
N GLU A 63 -10.78 0.04 -17.38
CA GLU A 63 -11.45 -0.70 -18.46
C GLU A 63 -10.45 -1.14 -19.55
N ALA A 64 -9.41 -0.33 -19.81
CA ALA A 64 -8.34 -0.70 -20.73
C ALA A 64 -7.53 -1.90 -20.22
N MET A 65 -7.30 -2.03 -18.91
CA MET A 65 -6.60 -3.18 -18.31
C MET A 65 -7.40 -4.50 -18.45
N ASN A 66 -8.71 -4.42 -18.66
CA ASN A 66 -9.56 -5.58 -18.90
C ASN A 66 -9.73 -5.88 -20.40
N ALA A 67 -8.95 -5.25 -21.26
CA ALA A 67 -9.04 -5.38 -22.73
C ALA A 67 -10.48 -5.23 -23.27
N GLY A 68 -11.31 -4.40 -22.60
CA GLY A 68 -12.72 -4.19 -22.96
C GLY A 68 -13.66 -5.36 -22.62
N THR A 69 -13.17 -6.40 -21.92
CA THR A 69 -13.97 -7.57 -21.53
C THR A 69 -14.71 -7.30 -20.21
N SER A 70 -15.97 -7.69 -20.11
CA SER A 70 -16.72 -7.56 -18.86
C SER A 70 -16.22 -8.51 -17.77
N ILE A 71 -16.38 -8.14 -16.50
CA ILE A 71 -15.95 -8.98 -15.38
C ILE A 71 -16.66 -10.34 -15.40
N GLU A 72 -17.95 -10.35 -15.72
CA GLU A 72 -18.74 -11.57 -15.85
C GLU A 72 -18.20 -12.51 -16.95
N GLU A 73 -17.67 -11.96 -18.04
CA GLU A 73 -17.02 -12.74 -19.09
C GLU A 73 -15.62 -13.20 -18.69
N LEU A 74 -14.85 -12.37 -18.00
CA LEU A 74 -13.55 -12.79 -17.44
C LEU A 74 -13.73 -14.01 -16.52
N ILE A 75 -14.76 -14.00 -15.67
CA ILE A 75 -15.07 -15.14 -14.79
C ILE A 75 -15.56 -16.35 -15.60
N SER A 76 -16.60 -16.18 -16.42
CA SER A 76 -17.33 -17.30 -17.01
C SER A 76 -16.66 -17.92 -18.24
N ARG A 77 -15.86 -17.16 -19.00
CA ARG A 77 -15.23 -17.61 -20.25
C ARG A 77 -13.72 -17.79 -20.11
N LYS A 78 -13.06 -16.90 -19.37
CA LYS A 78 -11.61 -16.94 -19.19
C LYS A 78 -11.18 -17.57 -17.86
N SER A 79 -12.14 -17.98 -17.02
CA SER A 79 -11.93 -18.66 -15.73
C SER A 79 -11.10 -17.87 -14.71
N LEU A 80 -11.09 -16.52 -14.81
CA LEU A 80 -10.40 -15.67 -13.87
C LEU A 80 -11.15 -15.64 -12.52
N THR A 81 -10.39 -15.78 -11.42
CA THR A 81 -10.99 -15.84 -10.07
C THR A 81 -10.33 -14.90 -9.06
N HIS A 82 -9.45 -14.01 -9.50
CA HIS A 82 -8.85 -12.97 -8.67
C HIS A 82 -9.12 -11.61 -9.27
N PHE A 83 -9.52 -10.64 -8.42
CA PHE A 83 -9.81 -9.29 -8.88
C PHE A 83 -9.37 -8.27 -7.84
N ASN A 84 -8.71 -7.18 -8.26
CA ASN A 84 -8.41 -6.06 -7.39
C ASN A 84 -9.53 -5.03 -7.46
N PHE A 85 -10.12 -4.72 -6.31
CA PHE A 85 -11.25 -3.82 -6.19
C PHE A 85 -10.81 -2.35 -6.26
N TYR A 86 -11.46 -1.59 -7.14
CA TYR A 86 -11.33 -0.14 -7.24
C TYR A 86 -12.71 0.53 -7.24
N GLY A 87 -12.83 1.63 -6.48
CA GLY A 87 -14.03 2.46 -6.47
C GLY A 87 -14.34 3.08 -5.11
N GLY A 88 -15.34 3.96 -5.10
CA GLY A 88 -15.78 4.73 -3.94
C GLY A 88 -17.20 4.39 -3.44
N ALA A 89 -17.72 3.21 -3.79
CA ALA A 89 -19.07 2.78 -3.45
C ALA A 89 -19.31 2.67 -1.94
N SER A 90 -20.59 2.70 -1.53
CA SER A 90 -20.96 2.40 -0.13
C SER A 90 -20.68 0.93 0.22
N PRO A 91 -20.48 0.60 1.51
CA PRO A 91 -20.29 -0.78 1.96
C PRO A 91 -21.33 -1.77 1.42
N GLU A 92 -22.61 -1.37 1.41
CA GLU A 92 -23.71 -2.20 0.90
C GLU A 92 -23.59 -2.46 -0.60
N ASN A 93 -23.23 -1.44 -1.38
CA ASN A 93 -23.06 -1.57 -2.83
C ASN A 93 -21.85 -2.45 -3.17
N ILE A 94 -20.78 -2.37 -2.38
CA ILE A 94 -19.60 -3.24 -2.52
C ILE A 94 -20.01 -4.70 -2.25
N ALA A 95 -20.57 -5.00 -1.08
CA ALA A 95 -21.01 -6.33 -0.69
C ALA A 95 -21.98 -6.95 -1.72
N LYS A 96 -22.99 -6.18 -2.14
CA LYS A 96 -23.96 -6.60 -3.15
C LYS A 96 -23.30 -6.90 -4.51
N ARG A 97 -22.36 -6.07 -4.95
CA ARG A 97 -21.67 -6.29 -6.24
C ARG A 97 -20.77 -7.52 -6.17
N LEU A 98 -20.01 -7.67 -5.10
CA LEU A 98 -19.10 -8.80 -4.94
C LEU A 98 -19.87 -10.11 -4.80
N ASN A 99 -20.97 -10.15 -4.05
CA ASN A 99 -21.86 -11.32 -3.98
C ASN A 99 -22.41 -11.74 -5.35
N LYS A 100 -22.80 -10.76 -6.20
CA LYS A 100 -23.22 -11.06 -7.57
C LYS A 100 -22.11 -11.71 -8.40
N LEU A 101 -20.88 -11.26 -8.25
CA LEU A 101 -19.74 -11.85 -8.95
C LEU A 101 -19.42 -13.25 -8.43
N GLN A 102 -19.53 -13.47 -7.11
CA GLN A 102 -19.44 -14.82 -6.52
C GLN A 102 -20.50 -15.78 -7.11
N GLN A 103 -21.73 -15.31 -7.31
CA GLN A 103 -22.77 -16.11 -7.97
C GLN A 103 -22.41 -16.46 -9.43
N VAL A 104 -21.70 -15.60 -10.14
CA VAL A 104 -21.20 -15.93 -11.49
C VAL A 104 -20.13 -17.02 -11.41
N ALA A 105 -19.18 -16.89 -10.49
CA ALA A 105 -18.12 -17.88 -10.27
C ALA A 105 -18.68 -19.25 -9.87
N GLU A 106 -19.64 -19.30 -8.94
CA GLU A 106 -20.30 -20.54 -8.52
C GLU A 106 -21.01 -21.28 -9.67
N ARG A 107 -21.41 -20.57 -10.73
CA ARG A 107 -22.04 -21.17 -11.91
C ARG A 107 -21.05 -21.71 -12.94
N THR A 108 -19.76 -21.49 -12.78
CA THR A 108 -18.73 -22.08 -13.63
C THR A 108 -18.61 -23.59 -13.40
N ARG A 109 -17.88 -24.31 -14.21
CA ARG A 109 -17.83 -25.78 -14.19
C ARG A 109 -17.38 -26.36 -12.84
N LEU A 110 -16.40 -25.72 -12.18
CA LEU A 110 -15.85 -26.16 -10.90
C LEU A 110 -16.26 -25.28 -9.71
N GLY A 111 -17.00 -24.22 -9.96
CA GLY A 111 -17.50 -23.31 -8.91
C GLY A 111 -16.41 -22.68 -8.05
N ILE A 112 -15.19 -22.47 -8.60
CA ILE A 112 -14.05 -21.89 -7.86
C ILE A 112 -14.40 -20.47 -7.41
N PRO A 113 -14.37 -20.17 -6.09
CA PRO A 113 -14.75 -18.86 -5.55
C PRO A 113 -13.75 -17.77 -5.92
N LEU A 114 -14.23 -16.53 -5.97
CA LEU A 114 -13.38 -15.37 -6.21
C LEU A 114 -12.59 -14.98 -4.96
N SER A 115 -11.35 -14.57 -5.17
CA SER A 115 -10.54 -13.81 -4.21
C SER A 115 -10.55 -12.34 -4.63
N ILE A 116 -10.92 -11.46 -3.72
CA ILE A 116 -10.99 -10.02 -3.96
C ILE A 116 -9.90 -9.34 -3.15
N SER A 117 -9.06 -8.56 -3.82
CA SER A 117 -8.05 -7.73 -3.17
C SER A 117 -8.43 -6.26 -3.17
N SER A 118 -7.79 -5.49 -2.30
CA SER A 118 -7.88 -4.04 -2.27
C SER A 118 -6.55 -3.42 -1.86
N ASP A 119 -6.21 -2.29 -2.45
CA ASP A 119 -5.21 -1.39 -1.90
C ASP A 119 -5.72 -0.78 -0.57
N PRO A 120 -4.85 -0.10 0.21
CA PRO A 120 -5.25 0.40 1.52
C PRO A 120 -6.47 1.33 1.44
N ALA A 121 -7.48 1.03 2.25
CA ALA A 121 -8.76 1.72 2.23
C ALA A 121 -9.05 2.49 3.54
N HIS A 122 -8.25 2.23 4.57
CA HIS A 122 -8.46 2.72 5.93
C HIS A 122 -7.69 4.00 6.26
N GLU A 123 -6.84 4.48 5.38
CA GLU A 123 -6.05 5.70 5.62
C GLU A 123 -6.93 6.97 5.62
N VAL A 124 -6.55 7.96 6.42
CA VAL A 124 -7.17 9.29 6.35
C VAL A 124 -6.85 9.91 4.99
N PRO A 125 -7.85 10.38 4.21
CA PRO A 125 -7.61 10.95 2.90
C PRO A 125 -6.93 12.32 3.02
N ARG A 126 -5.61 12.36 2.92
CA ARG A 126 -4.80 13.59 2.86
C ARG A 126 -3.76 13.48 1.75
N GLY A 127 -3.74 14.48 0.89
CA GLY A 127 -2.79 14.53 -0.23
C GLY A 127 -3.08 13.49 -1.33
N GLY A 128 -2.57 13.70 -2.51
CA GLY A 128 -2.80 12.84 -3.67
C GLY A 128 -1.85 11.65 -3.77
N GLY A 129 -1.82 10.77 -2.78
CA GLY A 129 -1.04 9.52 -2.88
C GLY A 129 -1.53 8.64 -4.03
N ILE A 130 -0.59 8.00 -4.76
CA ILE A 130 -0.87 7.27 -6.01
C ILE A 130 -1.70 6.01 -5.78
N ALA A 131 -1.58 5.39 -4.61
CA ALA A 131 -2.21 4.12 -4.26
C ALA A 131 -3.05 4.21 -2.97
N SER A 132 -3.55 5.40 -2.63
CA SER A 132 -4.46 5.59 -1.52
C SER A 132 -5.90 5.61 -2.05
N PHE A 133 -6.56 4.47 -2.01
CA PHE A 133 -7.98 4.35 -2.34
C PHE A 133 -8.78 4.35 -1.05
N THR A 134 -9.27 5.50 -0.66
CA THR A 134 -10.05 5.63 0.57
C THR A 134 -11.46 5.12 0.34
N LEU A 135 -11.83 4.04 1.01
CA LEU A 135 -13.24 3.64 1.08
C LEU A 135 -14.00 4.51 2.08
N GLY A 136 -15.16 4.99 1.67
CA GLY A 136 -16.15 5.52 2.60
C GLY A 136 -16.72 4.40 3.47
N GLY A 137 -17.09 4.74 4.72
CA GLY A 137 -17.81 3.81 5.59
C GLY A 137 -16.95 2.77 6.33
N VAL A 138 -15.62 2.84 6.24
CA VAL A 138 -14.69 2.07 7.08
C VAL A 138 -13.95 2.98 8.05
N SER A 139 -13.41 2.42 9.14
CA SER A 139 -12.63 3.16 10.14
C SER A 139 -11.39 3.85 9.53
N LYS A 140 -10.92 4.95 10.14
CA LYS A 140 -9.84 5.78 9.62
C LYS A 140 -8.64 5.79 10.55
N TRP A 141 -7.47 5.55 9.95
CA TRP A 141 -6.19 5.33 10.60
C TRP A 141 -5.10 6.17 9.93
N PRO A 142 -3.95 6.41 10.61
CA PRO A 142 -2.82 7.08 9.96
C PRO A 142 -2.24 6.23 8.82
N SER A 143 -1.37 6.82 8.01
CA SER A 143 -0.58 6.10 7.01
C SER A 143 0.38 5.09 7.66
N GLN A 144 1.02 4.21 6.87
CA GLN A 144 2.07 3.33 7.39
C GLN A 144 3.21 4.10 8.06
N LEU A 145 3.64 5.23 7.48
CA LEU A 145 4.59 6.15 8.14
C LEU A 145 4.06 6.65 9.49
N GLY A 146 2.75 6.89 9.61
CA GLY A 146 2.14 7.32 10.85
C GLY A 146 2.20 6.24 11.94
N PHE A 147 1.99 4.99 11.60
CA PHE A 147 2.21 3.88 12.53
C PHE A 147 3.68 3.76 12.92
N ALA A 148 4.61 3.93 11.97
CA ALA A 148 6.04 3.94 12.26
C ALA A 148 6.47 5.12 13.14
N ALA A 149 5.83 6.29 12.99
CA ALA A 149 6.05 7.43 13.87
C ALA A 149 5.55 7.16 15.30
N GLY A 150 4.42 6.45 15.45
CA GLY A 150 3.88 6.03 16.75
C GLY A 150 4.70 4.94 17.43
N ARG A 151 5.47 4.13 16.67
CA ARG A 151 6.34 3.03 17.15
C ARG A 151 5.63 2.01 18.04
N ASP A 152 4.35 1.74 17.79
CA ASP A 152 3.55 0.78 18.56
C ASP A 152 3.09 -0.38 17.66
N ALA A 153 3.85 -1.46 17.65
CA ALA A 153 3.54 -2.68 16.91
C ALA A 153 2.22 -3.34 17.38
N ASN A 154 1.85 -3.19 18.67
CA ASN A 154 0.59 -3.74 19.18
C ASN A 154 -0.61 -2.94 18.64
N MET A 155 -0.48 -1.61 18.52
CA MET A 155 -1.51 -0.76 17.90
C MET A 155 -1.66 -1.11 16.40
N LEU A 156 -0.56 -1.38 15.70
CA LEU A 156 -0.59 -1.79 14.29
C LEU A 156 -1.21 -3.19 14.12
N GLU A 157 -0.93 -4.14 15.01
CA GLU A 157 -1.59 -5.45 15.01
C GLU A 157 -3.09 -5.31 15.30
N ALA A 158 -3.48 -4.45 16.24
CA ALA A 158 -4.89 -4.16 16.53
C ALA A 158 -5.61 -3.53 15.31
N PHE A 159 -4.95 -2.58 14.64
CA PHE A 159 -5.43 -2.05 13.35
C PHE A 159 -5.66 -3.16 12.34
N GLY A 160 -4.66 -4.04 12.14
CA GLY A 160 -4.76 -5.13 11.17
C GLY A 160 -5.97 -6.04 11.44
N LYS A 161 -6.26 -6.38 12.71
CA LYS A 161 -7.43 -7.18 13.11
C LYS A 161 -8.75 -6.48 12.77
N ILE A 162 -8.83 -5.17 13.02
CA ILE A 162 -10.01 -4.37 12.71
C ILE A 162 -10.21 -4.25 11.21
N ALA A 163 -9.15 -3.87 10.47
CA ALA A 163 -9.20 -3.73 9.03
C ALA A 163 -9.54 -5.06 8.33
N ALA A 164 -9.03 -6.20 8.82
CA ALA A 164 -9.40 -7.52 8.32
C ALA A 164 -10.89 -7.81 8.54
N ALA A 165 -11.43 -7.50 9.71
CA ALA A 165 -12.86 -7.69 10.00
C ALA A 165 -13.74 -6.83 9.07
N GLU A 166 -13.38 -5.55 8.86
CA GLU A 166 -14.09 -4.67 7.94
C GLU A 166 -13.98 -5.14 6.48
N TYR A 167 -12.80 -5.58 6.04
CA TYR A 167 -12.61 -6.13 4.70
C TYR A 167 -13.42 -7.41 4.48
N ARG A 168 -13.42 -8.35 5.45
CA ARG A 168 -14.24 -9.58 5.35
C ARG A 168 -15.72 -9.26 5.27
N ALA A 169 -16.21 -8.27 6.03
CA ALA A 169 -17.61 -7.82 5.95
C ALA A 169 -17.97 -7.28 4.56
N LEU A 170 -17.02 -6.68 3.85
CA LEU A 170 -17.18 -6.18 2.47
C LEU A 170 -17.04 -7.27 1.40
N GLY A 171 -16.46 -8.43 1.72
CA GLY A 171 -16.09 -9.48 0.77
C GLY A 171 -14.68 -9.35 0.19
N VAL A 172 -13.82 -8.50 0.78
CA VAL A 172 -12.40 -8.38 0.44
C VAL A 172 -11.60 -9.39 1.27
N THR A 173 -10.75 -10.17 0.61
CA THR A 173 -10.03 -11.30 1.21
C THR A 173 -8.52 -11.19 1.12
N THR A 174 -8.02 -10.16 0.41
CA THR A 174 -6.58 -9.90 0.27
C THR A 174 -6.30 -8.40 0.36
N ALA A 175 -5.35 -8.00 1.19
CA ALA A 175 -4.84 -6.64 1.28
C ALA A 175 -3.53 -6.54 0.48
N LEU A 176 -3.44 -5.56 -0.46
CA LEU A 176 -2.22 -5.28 -1.23
C LEU A 176 -1.23 -4.45 -0.38
N ARG A 177 -0.95 -4.92 0.82
CA ARG A 177 -0.10 -4.33 1.86
C ARG A 177 0.48 -5.45 2.75
N PRO A 178 1.53 -5.17 3.57
CA PRO A 178 2.20 -3.88 3.76
C PRO A 178 3.18 -3.53 2.63
N MET A 179 3.53 -2.24 2.49
CA MET A 179 4.73 -1.81 1.79
C MET A 179 5.90 -1.95 2.76
N SER A 180 6.78 -2.89 2.48
CA SER A 180 7.96 -3.18 3.29
C SER A 180 9.25 -2.61 2.68
N ASP A 181 9.07 -1.66 1.76
CA ASP A 181 10.14 -0.85 1.19
C ASP A 181 10.79 0.02 2.27
N MET A 182 12.08 0.35 2.10
CA MET A 182 12.80 1.22 3.03
C MET A 182 12.84 2.65 2.49
N ALA A 183 12.56 3.65 3.34
CA ALA A 183 12.60 5.07 2.98
C ALA A 183 14.05 5.60 2.99
N THR A 184 14.93 5.03 2.17
CA THR A 184 16.34 5.44 2.08
C THR A 184 16.55 6.63 1.14
N GLU A 185 15.76 6.72 0.06
CA GLU A 185 15.81 7.85 -0.87
C GLU A 185 14.68 8.85 -0.53
N PRO A 186 14.99 10.02 0.04
CA PRO A 186 13.99 10.96 0.55
C PRO A 186 13.11 11.58 -0.55
N ARG A 187 13.61 11.66 -1.79
CA ARG A 187 12.87 12.24 -2.94
C ARG A 187 11.78 11.31 -3.46
N TRP A 188 11.87 10.00 -3.17
CA TRP A 188 10.92 9.03 -3.67
C TRP A 188 9.49 9.30 -3.18
N ALA A 189 8.57 9.42 -4.14
CA ALA A 189 7.20 9.83 -3.88
C ALA A 189 6.38 8.85 -3.03
N ARG A 190 6.79 7.57 -2.94
CA ARG A 190 6.04 6.53 -2.25
C ARG A 190 6.53 6.24 -0.82
N ASN A 191 7.40 7.08 -0.27
CA ASN A 191 7.84 6.96 1.13
C ASN A 191 6.66 6.88 2.11
N PHE A 192 5.51 7.53 1.81
CA PHE A 192 4.30 7.51 2.65
C PHE A 192 3.77 6.11 2.97
N GLY A 193 4.02 5.14 2.09
CA GLY A 193 3.56 3.77 2.24
C GLY A 193 4.50 2.86 3.00
N THR A 194 5.70 3.33 3.38
CA THR A 194 6.73 2.56 4.09
C THR A 194 6.59 2.64 5.60
N PHE A 195 7.39 1.87 6.33
CA PHE A 195 7.59 2.04 7.78
C PHE A 195 8.85 2.86 8.11
N GLY A 196 9.31 3.70 7.18
CA GLY A 196 10.45 4.59 7.36
C GLY A 196 11.79 4.00 6.90
N SER A 197 12.88 4.59 7.39
CA SER A 197 14.25 4.30 6.96
C SER A 197 14.94 3.16 7.73
N ASN A 198 14.45 2.82 8.93
CA ASN A 198 15.10 1.85 9.82
C ASN A 198 14.63 0.41 9.57
N ALA A 199 15.55 -0.48 9.23
CA ALA A 199 15.25 -1.87 8.86
C ALA A 199 14.65 -2.70 10.00
N GLU A 200 15.11 -2.51 11.25
CA GLU A 200 14.59 -3.23 12.41
C GLU A 200 13.15 -2.84 12.71
N LEU A 201 12.84 -1.53 12.73
CA LEU A 201 11.48 -1.02 12.89
C LEU A 201 10.58 -1.49 11.73
N SER A 202 11.05 -1.43 10.48
CA SER A 202 10.27 -1.87 9.32
C SER A 202 9.98 -3.36 9.37
N ALA A 203 10.91 -4.19 9.81
CA ALA A 203 10.71 -5.63 9.99
C ALA A 203 9.66 -5.91 11.08
N GLU A 204 9.77 -5.27 12.26
CA GLU A 204 8.81 -5.38 13.35
C GLU A 204 7.39 -4.99 12.90
N MET A 205 7.25 -3.82 12.26
CA MET A 205 5.97 -3.31 11.80
C MET A 205 5.38 -4.16 10.67
N THR A 206 6.19 -4.65 9.73
CA THR A 206 5.75 -5.58 8.68
C THR A 206 5.11 -6.84 9.29
N VAL A 207 5.77 -7.45 10.26
CA VAL A 207 5.27 -8.64 10.95
C VAL A 207 4.00 -8.33 11.75
N ALA A 208 3.94 -7.21 12.46
CA ALA A 208 2.75 -6.79 13.20
C ALA A 208 1.54 -6.57 12.28
N TYR A 209 1.75 -5.92 11.12
CA TYR A 209 0.73 -5.75 10.10
C TYR A 209 0.20 -7.10 9.61
N MET A 210 1.09 -8.00 9.21
CA MET A 210 0.72 -9.33 8.75
C MET A 210 -0.06 -10.12 9.81
N LYS A 211 0.41 -10.14 11.05
CA LYS A 211 -0.27 -10.84 12.17
C LYS A 211 -1.66 -10.27 12.45
N GLY A 212 -1.83 -8.95 12.32
CA GLY A 212 -3.13 -8.32 12.44
C GLY A 212 -4.13 -8.83 11.40
N PHE A 213 -3.74 -8.85 10.14
CA PHE A 213 -4.61 -9.28 9.03
C PHE A 213 -4.79 -10.80 8.92
N GLN A 214 -3.72 -11.57 9.09
CA GLN A 214 -3.70 -13.02 8.88
C GLN A 214 -3.97 -13.85 10.14
N GLY A 215 -3.74 -13.27 11.31
CA GLY A 215 -3.73 -14.01 12.56
C GLY A 215 -2.47 -14.88 12.69
N ASN A 216 -2.60 -16.02 13.36
CA ASN A 216 -1.53 -17.03 13.52
C ASN A 216 -1.54 -18.07 12.38
N GLY A 217 -2.04 -17.71 11.22
CA GLY A 217 -2.26 -18.51 10.03
C GLY A 217 -3.59 -18.14 9.38
N LEU A 218 -3.74 -18.39 8.07
CA LEU A 218 -4.96 -18.06 7.36
C LEU A 218 -6.16 -18.90 7.87
N SER A 219 -7.32 -18.26 7.90
CA SER A 219 -8.60 -18.85 8.28
C SER A 219 -9.75 -18.14 7.56
N ASP A 220 -10.97 -18.59 7.76
CA ASP A 220 -12.22 -17.97 7.29
C ASP A 220 -12.45 -16.54 7.80
N LYS A 221 -11.71 -16.11 8.82
CA LYS A 221 -11.74 -14.75 9.40
C LYS A 221 -10.57 -13.88 8.96
N SER A 222 -9.56 -14.46 8.34
CA SER A 222 -8.35 -13.77 7.92
C SER A 222 -8.54 -13.00 6.63
N VAL A 223 -7.74 -11.94 6.46
CA VAL A 223 -7.44 -11.32 5.16
C VAL A 223 -5.96 -11.57 4.87
N MET A 224 -5.68 -12.15 3.72
CA MET A 224 -4.32 -12.43 3.29
C MET A 224 -3.59 -11.11 2.97
N THR A 225 -2.33 -10.99 3.35
CA THR A 225 -1.48 -9.86 2.98
C THR A 225 -0.65 -10.17 1.75
N MET A 226 -0.43 -9.17 0.90
CA MET A 226 0.52 -9.20 -0.21
C MET A 226 1.64 -8.20 0.10
N VAL A 227 2.76 -8.72 0.61
CA VAL A 227 3.90 -7.88 1.01
C VAL A 227 4.61 -7.34 -0.23
N LYS A 228 4.92 -6.04 -0.22
CA LYS A 228 5.48 -5.34 -1.39
C LYS A 228 6.49 -4.28 -0.98
N HIS A 229 7.42 -3.90 -1.88
CA HIS A 229 7.69 -4.44 -3.22
C HIS A 229 9.05 -5.13 -3.21
N PHE A 230 9.07 -6.44 -3.31
CA PHE A 230 10.32 -7.22 -3.24
C PHE A 230 11.28 -6.87 -4.40
N PRO A 231 12.57 -6.76 -4.16
CA PRO A 231 13.34 -6.93 -2.90
C PRO A 231 13.51 -5.64 -2.08
N GLY A 232 12.69 -4.62 -2.29
CA GLY A 232 12.71 -3.31 -1.64
C GLY A 232 12.79 -2.18 -2.66
N GLY A 233 11.74 -1.34 -2.73
CA GLY A 233 11.58 -0.30 -3.75
C GLY A 233 12.22 1.05 -3.39
N GLY A 234 12.87 1.17 -2.21
CA GLY A 234 13.40 2.44 -1.70
C GLY A 234 14.48 3.12 -2.54
N PRO A 235 15.52 2.41 -3.00
CA PRO A 235 16.71 3.03 -3.60
C PRO A 235 16.50 3.40 -5.08
N GLN A 236 15.60 4.34 -5.33
CA GLN A 236 15.25 4.83 -6.66
C GLN A 236 16.27 5.87 -7.16
N LEU A 237 16.82 5.68 -8.35
CA LEU A 237 17.77 6.63 -8.94
C LEU A 237 17.16 8.05 -8.95
N ASN A 238 17.79 8.97 -8.22
CA ASN A 238 17.33 10.34 -8.02
C ASN A 238 15.88 10.47 -7.47
N GLY A 239 15.37 9.45 -6.79
CA GLY A 239 14.00 9.44 -6.24
C GLY A 239 12.88 9.29 -7.27
N LEU A 240 13.19 8.97 -8.52
CA LEU A 240 12.20 8.80 -9.58
C LEU A 240 11.49 7.45 -9.48
N ASP A 241 10.16 7.47 -9.54
CA ASP A 241 9.33 6.28 -9.33
C ASP A 241 9.17 5.43 -10.60
N PRO A 242 9.32 4.09 -10.54
CA PRO A 242 9.32 3.19 -11.69
C PRO A 242 7.93 2.87 -12.25
N HIS A 243 6.86 3.49 -11.77
CA HIS A 243 5.61 3.53 -12.55
C HIS A 243 5.80 4.23 -13.90
N LEU A 244 6.85 5.04 -14.02
CA LEU A 244 7.21 5.81 -15.20
C LEU A 244 8.58 5.38 -15.72
N LYS A 245 8.77 5.45 -17.03
CA LYS A 245 10.04 5.09 -17.69
C LYS A 245 11.23 5.90 -17.16
N SER A 246 11.02 7.14 -16.76
CA SER A 246 12.08 7.99 -16.18
C SER A 246 12.66 7.45 -14.86
N GLY A 247 11.89 6.62 -14.14
CA GLY A 247 12.28 6.04 -12.85
C GLY A 247 12.55 4.54 -12.91
N GLU A 248 12.80 3.97 -14.08
CA GLU A 248 12.99 2.52 -14.21
C GLU A 248 14.19 1.94 -13.45
N SER A 249 15.21 2.79 -13.15
CA SER A 249 16.44 2.34 -12.51
C SER A 249 16.38 2.42 -10.99
N GLN A 250 16.71 1.30 -10.36
CA GLN A 250 16.92 1.17 -8.93
C GLN A 250 18.39 0.87 -8.67
N VAL A 251 19.05 1.65 -7.80
CA VAL A 251 20.52 1.69 -7.70
C VAL A 251 21.02 1.52 -6.27
N TYR A 252 22.20 0.98 -6.11
CA TYR A 252 22.78 0.67 -4.81
C TYR A 252 24.22 1.20 -4.71
N PRO A 253 24.43 2.54 -4.79
CA PRO A 253 25.77 3.14 -4.77
C PRO A 253 26.50 2.94 -3.44
N GLY A 254 25.77 2.69 -2.34
CA GLY A 254 26.32 2.36 -1.02
C GLY A 254 26.61 0.88 -0.81
N GLU A 255 26.40 0.03 -1.83
CA GLU A 255 26.53 -1.44 -1.73
C GLU A 255 25.63 -2.04 -0.63
N ASN A 256 24.43 -1.46 -0.42
CA ASN A 256 23.57 -1.74 0.73
C ASN A 256 22.29 -2.55 0.37
N PHE A 257 22.35 -3.37 -0.67
CA PHE A 257 21.22 -4.17 -1.16
C PHE A 257 20.58 -5.04 -0.06
N GLU A 258 21.40 -5.71 0.76
CA GLU A 258 20.92 -6.61 1.81
C GLU A 258 20.10 -5.90 2.90
N TYR A 259 20.35 -4.62 3.15
CA TYR A 259 19.58 -3.82 4.09
C TYR A 259 18.09 -3.77 3.74
N HIS A 260 17.79 -3.73 2.46
CA HIS A 260 16.42 -3.66 1.95
C HIS A 260 15.67 -4.98 2.06
N LEU A 261 16.37 -6.11 2.21
CA LEU A 261 15.78 -7.44 2.39
C LEU A 261 15.24 -7.69 3.80
N ALA A 262 15.71 -6.98 4.81
CA ALA A 262 15.40 -7.27 6.21
C ALA A 262 13.90 -7.39 6.53
N PRO A 263 13.00 -6.49 6.08
CA PRO A 263 11.57 -6.64 6.32
C PRO A 263 10.94 -7.84 5.60
N PHE A 264 11.47 -8.21 4.41
CA PHE A 264 10.97 -9.37 3.66
C PHE A 264 11.43 -10.68 4.28
N ILE A 265 12.66 -10.76 4.78
CA ILE A 265 13.15 -11.92 5.55
C ILE A 265 12.26 -12.14 6.77
N ALA A 266 12.00 -11.09 7.55
CA ALA A 266 11.10 -11.18 8.69
C ALA A 266 9.67 -11.59 8.29
N ALA A 267 9.17 -11.14 7.14
CA ALA A 267 7.87 -11.53 6.61
C ALA A 267 7.83 -13.02 6.22
N ILE A 268 8.86 -13.53 5.54
CA ILE A 268 8.99 -14.95 5.16
C ILE A 268 8.97 -15.84 6.42
N GLU A 269 9.76 -15.49 7.43
CA GLU A 269 9.82 -16.20 8.71
C GLU A 269 8.50 -16.19 9.50
N ASN A 270 7.57 -15.28 9.16
CA ASN A 270 6.27 -15.13 9.80
C ASN A 270 5.08 -15.41 8.86
N ASP A 271 5.20 -16.41 7.99
CA ASP A 271 4.13 -16.93 7.11
C ASP A 271 3.65 -15.93 6.04
N MET A 272 4.56 -15.26 5.35
CA MET A 272 4.23 -14.46 4.17
C MET A 272 3.63 -15.36 3.07
N ARG A 273 2.40 -15.08 2.66
CA ARG A 273 1.65 -15.89 1.69
C ARG A 273 1.77 -15.42 0.25
N VAL A 274 1.88 -14.10 0.06
CA VAL A 274 2.01 -13.50 -1.26
C VAL A 274 3.04 -12.39 -1.20
N VAL A 275 3.89 -12.32 -2.20
CA VAL A 275 4.86 -11.24 -2.41
C VAL A 275 4.67 -10.61 -3.77
N MET A 276 4.85 -9.29 -3.85
CA MET A 276 4.80 -8.53 -5.09
C MET A 276 6.18 -7.96 -5.40
N PRO A 277 6.84 -8.37 -6.51
CA PRO A 277 8.05 -7.72 -6.99
C PRO A 277 7.75 -6.33 -7.56
N TYR A 278 8.71 -5.40 -7.44
CA TYR A 278 8.54 -4.03 -7.91
C TYR A 278 8.75 -3.89 -9.43
N TYR A 279 8.42 -2.71 -9.97
CA TYR A 279 8.61 -2.40 -11.39
C TYR A 279 10.06 -2.14 -11.79
N GLY A 280 10.90 -1.69 -10.85
CA GLY A 280 12.24 -1.21 -11.14
C GLY A 280 13.19 -2.27 -11.67
N ILE A 281 14.25 -1.80 -12.33
CA ILE A 281 15.40 -2.60 -12.74
C ILE A 281 16.44 -2.51 -11.62
N PRO A 282 16.88 -3.61 -10.98
CA PRO A 282 17.98 -3.61 -10.03
C PRO A 282 19.31 -3.43 -10.76
N THR A 283 19.59 -2.20 -11.19
CA THR A 283 20.67 -1.85 -12.10
C THR A 283 22.03 -2.28 -11.55
N ALA A 284 22.76 -3.06 -12.31
CA ALA A 284 24.08 -3.61 -11.99
C ALA A 284 24.13 -4.48 -10.71
N GLN A 285 23.00 -5.00 -10.23
CA GLN A 285 22.94 -5.92 -9.10
C GLN A 285 22.83 -7.39 -9.52
N THR A 286 22.45 -7.66 -10.76
CA THR A 286 22.26 -9.01 -11.30
C THR A 286 22.90 -9.12 -12.68
N ASP A 287 23.03 -10.34 -13.20
CA ASP A 287 23.62 -10.58 -14.52
C ASP A 287 22.83 -9.96 -15.68
N GLU A 288 21.57 -9.57 -15.43
CA GLU A 288 20.68 -9.03 -16.43
C GLU A 288 19.90 -7.83 -15.89
N ASP A 289 20.05 -6.66 -16.54
CA ASP A 289 19.31 -5.44 -16.19
C ASP A 289 17.90 -5.48 -16.78
N VAL A 290 16.99 -6.16 -16.08
CA VAL A 290 15.55 -6.23 -16.38
C VAL A 290 14.73 -5.99 -15.11
N ALA A 291 13.48 -5.54 -15.28
CA ALA A 291 12.56 -5.32 -14.15
C ALA A 291 12.41 -6.58 -13.29
N MET A 292 12.16 -6.40 -11.98
CA MET A 292 12.14 -7.46 -10.96
C MET A 292 11.29 -8.67 -11.38
N ALA A 293 10.12 -8.43 -12.01
CA ALA A 293 9.22 -9.50 -12.47
C ALA A 293 9.81 -10.39 -13.59
N TYR A 294 10.87 -9.97 -14.23
CA TYR A 294 11.57 -10.71 -15.29
C TYR A 294 12.94 -11.25 -14.87
N ASN A 295 13.34 -10.95 -13.64
CA ASN A 295 14.67 -11.23 -13.15
C ASN A 295 14.70 -12.56 -12.38
N ARG A 296 15.28 -13.58 -13.00
CA ARG A 296 15.38 -14.92 -12.41
C ARG A 296 16.16 -14.93 -11.11
N TYR A 297 17.28 -14.19 -11.05
CA TYR A 297 18.07 -14.10 -9.81
C TYR A 297 17.22 -13.60 -8.65
N ILE A 298 16.45 -12.53 -8.87
CA ILE A 298 15.60 -11.93 -7.82
C ILE A 298 14.50 -12.90 -7.37
N LEU A 299 13.77 -13.53 -8.31
CA LEU A 299 12.55 -14.28 -7.98
C LEU A 299 12.80 -15.77 -7.69
N THR A 300 13.83 -16.36 -8.28
CA THR A 300 14.12 -17.78 -8.07
C THR A 300 15.34 -17.93 -7.15
N ASP A 301 16.52 -17.48 -7.59
CA ASP A 301 17.75 -17.79 -6.89
C ASP A 301 17.77 -17.15 -5.48
N LEU A 302 17.40 -15.86 -5.35
CA LEU A 302 17.32 -15.17 -4.06
C LEU A 302 16.03 -15.54 -3.30
N LEU A 303 14.85 -15.25 -3.87
CA LEU A 303 13.60 -15.35 -3.11
C LEU A 303 13.23 -16.81 -2.76
N ARG A 304 13.31 -17.74 -3.75
CA ARG A 304 12.93 -19.14 -3.55
C ARG A 304 14.03 -19.96 -2.92
N ASP A 305 15.23 -19.95 -3.53
CA ASP A 305 16.29 -20.90 -3.19
C ASP A 305 17.08 -20.46 -1.96
N GLU A 306 17.39 -19.15 -1.83
CA GLU A 306 18.15 -18.64 -0.69
C GLU A 306 17.25 -18.32 0.51
N LEU A 307 16.17 -17.54 0.30
CA LEU A 307 15.28 -17.10 1.38
C LEU A 307 14.16 -18.09 1.71
N GLY A 308 13.95 -19.11 0.89
CA GLY A 308 13.01 -20.21 1.16
C GLY A 308 11.52 -19.82 1.04
N PHE A 309 11.16 -18.82 0.25
CA PHE A 309 9.77 -18.43 0.07
C PHE A 309 8.98 -19.45 -0.74
N GLU A 310 7.91 -20.00 -0.18
CA GLU A 310 7.05 -21.01 -0.82
C GLU A 310 5.71 -20.47 -1.32
N GLY A 311 5.36 -19.21 -1.02
CA GLY A 311 4.08 -18.59 -1.35
C GLY A 311 3.97 -18.14 -2.82
N VAL A 312 2.96 -17.34 -3.12
CA VAL A 312 2.66 -16.82 -4.46
C VAL A 312 3.50 -15.58 -4.78
N VAL A 313 4.14 -15.56 -5.94
CA VAL A 313 4.73 -14.35 -6.53
C VAL A 313 3.70 -13.73 -7.48
N CYS A 314 3.07 -12.63 -7.06
CA CYS A 314 2.12 -11.86 -7.86
C CYS A 314 2.80 -10.59 -8.36
N THR A 315 2.85 -10.35 -9.67
CA THR A 315 3.45 -9.12 -10.21
C THR A 315 2.73 -7.87 -9.74
N ASP A 316 3.42 -6.74 -9.75
CA ASP A 316 2.73 -5.44 -9.72
C ASP A 316 1.93 -5.24 -11.02
N TRP A 317 1.06 -4.21 -11.07
CA TRP A 317 0.00 -4.10 -12.07
C TRP A 317 0.50 -3.66 -13.45
N GLY A 318 0.19 -4.48 -14.47
CA GLY A 318 0.47 -4.16 -15.87
C GLY A 318 1.96 -4.25 -16.24
N VAL A 319 2.71 -5.20 -15.69
CA VAL A 319 4.13 -5.40 -16.04
C VAL A 319 4.31 -5.90 -17.46
N VAL A 320 3.39 -6.74 -17.99
CA VAL A 320 3.52 -7.32 -19.34
C VAL A 320 3.09 -6.33 -20.43
N THR A 321 2.04 -5.52 -20.16
CA THR A 321 1.45 -4.63 -21.17
C THR A 321 1.89 -3.18 -21.03
N GLY A 322 2.41 -2.75 -19.86
CA GLY A 322 2.67 -1.34 -19.55
C GLY A 322 4.08 -1.02 -19.05
N ARG A 323 4.55 -1.64 -17.97
CA ARG A 323 5.85 -1.36 -17.31
C ARG A 323 6.87 -2.43 -17.69
N ILE A 324 7.30 -2.37 -18.94
CA ILE A 324 8.11 -3.40 -19.61
C ILE A 324 9.61 -3.07 -19.57
N TRP A 325 10.08 -2.57 -18.44
CA TRP A 325 11.44 -2.04 -18.32
C TRP A 325 12.50 -3.13 -18.50
N GLY A 326 13.41 -2.90 -19.46
CA GLY A 326 14.47 -3.84 -19.84
C GLY A 326 14.03 -4.99 -20.75
N VAL A 327 12.73 -5.08 -21.10
CA VAL A 327 12.17 -6.12 -22.00
C VAL A 327 11.34 -5.53 -23.15
N GLU A 328 11.58 -4.28 -23.50
CA GLU A 328 10.83 -3.54 -24.53
C GLU A 328 10.91 -4.21 -25.92
N ALA A 329 12.01 -4.92 -26.20
CA ALA A 329 12.22 -5.60 -27.48
C ALA A 329 11.45 -6.93 -27.61
N LEU A 330 10.94 -7.47 -26.50
CA LEU A 330 10.23 -8.75 -26.47
C LEU A 330 8.76 -8.57 -26.87
N THR A 331 8.18 -9.59 -27.52
CA THR A 331 6.74 -9.69 -27.74
C THR A 331 6.00 -9.93 -26.42
N ILE A 332 4.66 -9.83 -26.44
CA ILE A 332 3.84 -10.11 -25.24
C ILE A 332 4.05 -11.57 -24.78
N GLU A 333 4.05 -12.52 -25.70
CA GLU A 333 4.28 -13.94 -25.44
C GLU A 333 5.66 -14.18 -24.82
N GLU A 334 6.70 -13.55 -25.36
CA GLU A 334 8.06 -13.68 -24.82
C GLU A 334 8.20 -13.05 -23.42
N ARG A 335 7.44 -11.99 -23.11
CA ARG A 335 7.39 -11.40 -21.76
C ARG A 335 6.72 -12.35 -20.77
N TYR A 336 5.59 -12.97 -21.13
CA TYR A 336 4.98 -14.00 -20.29
C TYR A 336 5.93 -15.19 -20.08
N LEU A 337 6.56 -15.69 -21.14
CA LEU A 337 7.53 -16.78 -21.04
C LEU A 337 8.64 -16.43 -20.05
N LYS A 338 9.32 -15.29 -20.27
CA LYS A 338 10.44 -14.84 -19.43
C LYS A 338 10.04 -14.67 -17.97
N SER A 339 8.87 -14.09 -17.69
CA SER A 339 8.42 -13.87 -16.30
C SER A 339 8.03 -15.18 -15.59
N ILE A 340 7.40 -16.14 -16.28
CA ILE A 340 7.09 -17.47 -15.73
C ILE A 340 8.39 -18.24 -15.44
N GLU A 341 9.38 -18.18 -16.33
CA GLU A 341 10.70 -18.79 -16.14
C GLU A 341 11.49 -18.11 -15.00
N ALA A 342 11.26 -16.80 -14.78
CA ALA A 342 11.84 -16.07 -13.65
C ALA A 342 11.21 -16.46 -12.29
N GLY A 343 10.00 -17.01 -12.26
CA GLY A 343 9.36 -17.47 -11.03
C GLY A 343 8.00 -16.84 -10.71
N VAL A 344 7.41 -16.06 -11.60
CA VAL A 344 6.08 -15.46 -11.43
C VAL A 344 4.99 -16.54 -11.39
N ASP A 345 4.05 -16.42 -10.47
CA ASP A 345 2.88 -17.29 -10.32
C ASP A 345 1.58 -16.58 -10.73
N GLN A 346 1.49 -15.26 -10.57
CA GLN A 346 0.26 -14.51 -10.81
C GLN A 346 0.53 -13.13 -11.40
N TYR A 347 -0.36 -12.65 -12.26
CA TYR A 347 -0.23 -11.40 -13.01
C TYR A 347 -1.22 -10.34 -12.54
N GLY A 348 -0.74 -9.31 -11.86
CA GLY A 348 -1.52 -8.13 -11.49
C GLY A 348 -1.83 -7.26 -12.71
N GLY A 349 -3.11 -6.87 -12.87
CA GLY A 349 -3.55 -5.95 -13.90
C GLY A 349 -3.63 -6.49 -15.33
N GLU A 350 -3.37 -7.78 -15.54
CA GLU A 350 -3.46 -8.43 -16.84
C GLU A 350 -4.75 -9.28 -16.93
N SER A 351 -5.32 -9.45 -18.15
CA SER A 351 -6.63 -10.09 -18.36
C SER A 351 -6.71 -11.00 -19.59
N GLU A 352 -5.57 -11.31 -20.20
CA GLU A 352 -5.50 -12.09 -21.43
C GLU A 352 -4.73 -13.42 -21.22
N PRO A 353 -5.36 -14.44 -20.57
CA PRO A 353 -4.74 -15.72 -20.26
C PRO A 353 -4.38 -16.54 -21.50
N GLU A 354 -4.96 -16.22 -22.65
CA GLU A 354 -4.78 -16.93 -23.90
C GLU A 354 -3.30 -17.02 -24.30
N TYR A 355 -2.50 -15.98 -24.06
CA TYR A 355 -1.06 -15.99 -24.34
C TYR A 355 -0.32 -17.10 -23.57
N VAL A 356 -0.66 -17.32 -22.31
CA VAL A 356 -0.04 -18.37 -21.48
C VAL A 356 -0.53 -19.76 -21.90
N VAL A 357 -1.83 -19.90 -22.25
CA VAL A 357 -2.38 -21.15 -22.82
C VAL A 357 -1.65 -21.54 -24.11
N ASP A 358 -1.39 -20.58 -25.00
CA ASP A 358 -0.68 -20.83 -26.26
C ASP A 358 0.80 -21.20 -26.02
N LEU A 359 1.47 -20.63 -25.02
CA LEU A 359 2.82 -21.03 -24.63
C LEU A 359 2.88 -22.49 -24.13
N VAL A 360 1.87 -22.95 -23.40
CA VAL A 360 1.80 -24.35 -22.97
C VAL A 360 1.48 -25.27 -24.17
N ASN A 361 0.50 -24.92 -24.99
CA ASN A 361 0.12 -25.70 -26.16
C ASN A 361 1.25 -25.83 -27.19
N SER A 362 2.11 -24.82 -27.31
CA SER A 362 3.31 -24.89 -28.18
C SER A 362 4.47 -25.68 -27.54
N GLY A 363 4.38 -26.02 -26.26
CA GLY A 363 5.44 -26.71 -25.52
C GLY A 363 6.57 -25.80 -25.05
N ALA A 364 6.41 -24.46 -25.14
CA ALA A 364 7.37 -23.49 -24.61
C ALA A 364 7.41 -23.51 -23.06
N ILE A 365 6.26 -23.76 -22.43
CA ILE A 365 6.14 -23.97 -20.98
C ILE A 365 5.48 -25.32 -20.74
N SER A 366 5.93 -26.07 -19.74
CA SER A 366 5.26 -27.31 -19.34
C SER A 366 4.00 -27.01 -18.52
N GLU A 367 2.94 -27.82 -18.68
CA GLU A 367 1.75 -27.72 -17.83
C GLU A 367 2.10 -27.94 -16.35
N ALA A 368 3.10 -28.77 -16.05
CA ALA A 368 3.59 -28.98 -14.68
C ALA A 368 4.09 -27.66 -14.01
N ARG A 369 4.72 -26.76 -14.80
CA ARG A 369 5.12 -25.42 -14.28
C ARG A 369 3.88 -24.56 -13.92
N ILE A 370 2.82 -24.66 -14.73
CA ILE A 370 1.54 -23.99 -14.43
C ILE A 370 0.92 -24.59 -13.15
N ASP A 371 0.93 -25.92 -13.02
CA ASP A 371 0.41 -26.61 -11.85
C ASP A 371 1.08 -26.18 -10.55
N GLU A 372 2.37 -25.88 -10.56
CA GLU A 372 3.09 -25.33 -9.40
C GLU A 372 2.50 -24.00 -8.94
N SER A 373 2.27 -23.07 -9.87
CA SER A 373 1.67 -21.76 -9.58
C SER A 373 0.24 -21.89 -9.07
N VAL A 374 -0.57 -22.69 -9.74
CA VAL A 374 -1.99 -22.90 -9.39
C VAL A 374 -2.13 -23.57 -8.02
N ARG A 375 -1.25 -24.52 -7.70
CA ARG A 375 -1.22 -25.18 -6.38
C ARG A 375 -1.03 -24.16 -5.24
N ARG A 376 -0.08 -23.23 -5.39
CA ARG A 376 0.16 -22.14 -4.42
C ARG A 376 -1.07 -21.23 -4.28
N ILE A 377 -1.68 -20.87 -5.41
CA ILE A 377 -2.85 -19.99 -5.47
C ILE A 377 -4.08 -20.66 -4.82
N LEU A 378 -4.38 -21.90 -5.18
CA LEU A 378 -5.54 -22.65 -4.64
C LEU A 378 -5.40 -22.88 -3.14
N LYS A 379 -4.19 -23.18 -2.65
CA LYS A 379 -3.93 -23.36 -1.22
C LYS A 379 -4.42 -22.14 -0.42
N ASN A 380 -4.14 -20.94 -0.87
CA ASN A 380 -4.59 -19.70 -0.20
C ASN A 380 -6.12 -19.57 -0.19
N LYS A 381 -6.81 -19.97 -1.28
CA LYS A 381 -8.29 -19.94 -1.32
C LYS A 381 -8.91 -20.92 -0.33
N PHE A 382 -8.36 -22.12 -0.20
CA PHE A 382 -8.82 -23.11 0.79
C PHE A 382 -8.53 -22.64 2.21
N ASP A 383 -7.31 -22.16 2.48
CA ASP A 383 -6.91 -21.68 3.81
C ASP A 383 -7.76 -20.47 4.27
N LEU A 384 -8.28 -19.65 3.34
CA LEU A 384 -9.20 -18.54 3.60
C LEU A 384 -10.68 -18.97 3.76
N GLY A 385 -11.01 -20.25 3.61
CA GLY A 385 -12.37 -20.78 3.73
C GLY A 385 -13.32 -20.33 2.62
N LEU A 386 -12.80 -19.91 1.44
CA LEU A 386 -13.64 -19.34 0.38
C LEU A 386 -14.55 -20.37 -0.28
N PHE A 387 -14.18 -21.64 -0.28
CA PHE A 387 -15.00 -22.71 -0.84
C PHE A 387 -16.23 -22.99 0.03
N GLU A 388 -16.14 -22.78 1.33
CA GLU A 388 -17.21 -22.95 2.30
C GLU A 388 -18.11 -21.71 2.36
N GLU A 389 -17.53 -20.52 2.55
CA GLU A 389 -18.25 -19.26 2.76
C GLU A 389 -17.76 -18.13 1.84
N PRO A 390 -18.10 -18.14 0.53
CA PRO A 390 -17.69 -17.09 -0.40
C PRO A 390 -18.55 -15.82 -0.33
N TYR A 391 -19.71 -15.87 0.35
CA TYR A 391 -20.67 -14.76 0.40
C TYR A 391 -20.58 -13.98 1.70
N VAL A 392 -20.98 -12.71 1.64
CA VAL A 392 -21.12 -11.83 2.80
C VAL A 392 -22.58 -11.46 3.03
N ASP A 393 -22.93 -11.10 4.27
CA ASP A 393 -24.29 -10.64 4.62
C ASP A 393 -24.45 -9.16 4.22
N GLU A 394 -25.14 -8.93 3.09
CA GLU A 394 -25.40 -7.58 2.56
C GLU A 394 -26.20 -6.70 3.52
N ALA A 395 -27.05 -7.29 4.37
CA ALA A 395 -27.90 -6.55 5.30
C ALA A 395 -27.15 -6.14 6.58
N ALA A 396 -26.17 -6.93 7.00
CA ALA A 396 -25.41 -6.69 8.22
C ALA A 396 -24.16 -5.81 8.00
N VAL A 397 -23.71 -5.59 6.76
CA VAL A 397 -22.40 -4.97 6.48
C VAL A 397 -22.20 -3.62 7.16
N THR A 398 -23.22 -2.76 7.19
CA THR A 398 -23.13 -1.43 7.85
C THR A 398 -23.03 -1.49 9.37
N GLU A 399 -23.45 -2.60 9.96
CA GLU A 399 -23.35 -2.84 11.41
C GLU A 399 -21.99 -3.47 11.79
N LEU A 400 -21.16 -3.83 10.81
CA LEU A 400 -19.87 -4.49 10.99
C LEU A 400 -18.66 -3.60 10.68
N VAL A 401 -18.87 -2.43 10.04
CA VAL A 401 -17.81 -1.52 9.64
C VAL A 401 -17.91 -0.20 10.40
N ASN A 402 -16.77 0.49 10.54
CA ASN A 402 -16.65 1.82 11.16
C ASN A 402 -17.31 1.92 12.55
N LEU A 403 -17.14 0.88 13.36
CA LEU A 403 -17.69 0.86 14.72
C LEU A 403 -17.11 1.99 15.58
N PRO A 404 -17.84 2.50 16.59
CA PRO A 404 -17.36 3.56 17.48
C PRO A 404 -16.01 3.23 18.13
N GLU A 405 -15.81 1.97 18.55
CA GLU A 405 -14.55 1.51 19.15
C GLU A 405 -13.40 1.47 18.12
N TYR A 406 -13.68 1.16 16.84
CA TYR A 406 -12.68 1.21 15.77
C TYR A 406 -12.24 2.64 15.48
N THR A 407 -13.22 3.55 15.42
CA THR A 407 -12.96 4.99 15.25
C THR A 407 -12.16 5.56 16.42
N ALA A 408 -12.45 5.13 17.65
CA ALA A 408 -11.73 5.60 18.85
C ALA A 408 -10.26 5.16 18.84
N LEU A 409 -9.98 3.90 18.52
CA LEU A 409 -8.60 3.40 18.37
C LEU A 409 -7.87 4.04 17.19
N GLY A 410 -8.55 4.23 16.05
CA GLY A 410 -8.01 4.92 14.90
C GLY A 410 -7.61 6.37 15.22
N MET A 411 -8.40 7.07 16.03
CA MET A 411 -8.08 8.41 16.49
C MET A 411 -6.86 8.41 17.44
N GLU A 412 -6.73 7.42 18.31
CA GLU A 412 -5.56 7.29 19.18
C GLU A 412 -4.28 7.06 18.37
N ALA A 413 -4.34 6.16 17.38
CA ALA A 413 -3.23 5.92 16.46
C ALA A 413 -2.85 7.20 15.68
N GLN A 414 -3.84 7.97 15.20
CA GLN A 414 -3.59 9.23 14.50
C GLN A 414 -2.92 10.27 15.39
N ARG A 415 -3.31 10.40 16.67
CA ARG A 415 -2.67 11.31 17.62
C ARG A 415 -1.21 10.92 17.85
N SER A 416 -0.94 9.64 17.99
CA SER A 416 0.42 9.11 18.18
C SER A 416 1.32 9.31 16.96
N ALA A 417 0.74 9.53 15.78
CA ALA A 417 1.44 9.82 14.52
C ALA A 417 1.80 11.31 14.34
N VAL A 418 1.49 12.16 15.32
CA VAL A 418 1.88 13.59 15.28
C VAL A 418 3.22 13.75 16.00
N VAL A 419 4.21 14.32 15.31
CA VAL A 419 5.56 14.53 15.81
C VAL A 419 5.80 16.00 16.10
N LEU A 420 6.06 16.37 17.35
CA LEU A 420 6.49 17.72 17.72
C LEU A 420 7.99 17.86 17.40
N LEU A 421 8.32 18.63 16.36
CA LEU A 421 9.69 18.81 15.86
C LEU A 421 10.42 19.92 16.60
N ASP A 422 9.75 21.05 16.83
CA ASP A 422 10.27 22.20 17.56
C ASP A 422 9.16 22.88 18.34
N ASN A 423 9.50 23.48 19.49
CA ASN A 423 8.53 24.15 20.39
C ASN A 423 9.24 25.27 21.18
N GLU A 424 9.50 26.38 20.51
CA GLU A 424 10.24 27.48 21.07
C GLU A 424 9.49 28.10 22.26
N ASN A 425 10.19 28.33 23.37
CA ASN A 425 9.64 28.89 24.60
C ASN A 425 8.39 28.17 25.14
N ALA A 426 8.26 26.86 24.87
CA ALA A 426 7.10 26.04 25.24
C ALA A 426 5.76 26.68 24.77
N LYS A 427 5.71 27.11 23.49
CA LYS A 427 4.53 27.71 22.89
C LYS A 427 3.32 26.78 22.87
N LEU A 428 3.54 25.52 22.62
CA LEU A 428 2.52 24.47 22.72
C LEU A 428 2.61 23.77 24.09
N PRO A 429 1.50 23.30 24.65
CA PRO A 429 0.14 23.33 24.08
C PRO A 429 -0.52 24.71 24.21
N LEU A 430 -1.48 25.01 23.30
CA LEU A 430 -2.28 26.23 23.35
C LEU A 430 -3.40 26.12 24.41
N ALA A 431 -3.78 27.26 25.00
CA ALA A 431 -4.95 27.35 25.85
C ALA A 431 -6.27 27.32 25.02
N ALA A 432 -7.34 26.79 25.58
CA ALA A 432 -8.63 26.63 24.90
C ALA A 432 -9.31 27.93 24.48
N ASP A 433 -8.94 29.07 25.07
CA ASP A 433 -9.47 30.40 24.76
C ASP A 433 -8.60 31.18 23.75
N THR A 434 -7.51 30.59 23.26
CA THR A 434 -6.61 31.21 22.28
C THR A 434 -7.37 31.61 21.02
N ARG A 435 -7.16 32.86 20.56
CA ARG A 435 -7.66 33.32 19.26
C ARG A 435 -6.73 32.81 18.16
N ILE A 436 -7.29 32.01 17.25
CA ILE A 436 -6.54 31.33 16.19
C ILE A 436 -7.04 31.75 14.81
N PHE A 437 -6.12 32.00 13.91
CA PHE A 437 -6.39 32.00 12.46
C PHE A 437 -5.89 30.67 11.89
N VAL A 438 -6.66 30.04 11.03
CA VAL A 438 -6.30 28.73 10.47
C VAL A 438 -6.22 28.81 8.94
N ASP A 439 -5.14 28.27 8.37
CA ASP A 439 -4.95 28.07 6.94
C ASP A 439 -4.56 26.60 6.68
N GLY A 440 -5.27 25.94 5.78
CA GLY A 440 -5.09 24.53 5.47
C GLY A 440 -5.84 23.56 6.41
N LEU A 441 -6.39 24.03 7.53
CA LEU A 441 -7.28 23.28 8.41
C LEU A 441 -8.73 23.74 8.23
N LYS A 442 -9.69 22.87 8.58
CA LYS A 442 -11.13 23.19 8.55
C LYS A 442 -11.50 24.14 9.71
N PRO A 443 -11.95 25.37 9.44
CA PRO A 443 -12.31 26.31 10.52
C PRO A 443 -13.39 25.78 11.45
N ALA A 444 -14.35 25.00 10.94
CA ALA A 444 -15.41 24.40 11.75
C ALA A 444 -14.89 23.37 12.77
N VAL A 445 -13.80 22.66 12.45
CA VAL A 445 -13.13 21.75 13.38
C VAL A 445 -12.32 22.55 14.40
N ALA A 446 -11.54 23.52 13.95
CA ALA A 446 -10.70 24.37 14.81
C ALA A 446 -11.53 25.17 15.86
N ALA A 447 -12.76 25.55 15.53
CA ALA A 447 -13.67 26.24 16.44
C ALA A 447 -14.07 25.41 17.69
N ASN A 448 -13.84 24.09 17.69
CA ASN A 448 -14.04 23.24 18.87
C ASN A 448 -12.86 23.31 19.86
N TYR A 449 -11.79 24.02 19.50
CA TYR A 449 -10.54 24.10 20.30
C TYR A 449 -10.19 25.51 20.75
N GLY A 450 -10.39 26.51 19.88
CA GLY A 450 -10.08 27.92 20.18
C GLY A 450 -11.06 28.87 19.49
N THR A 451 -10.87 30.17 19.70
CA THR A 451 -11.67 31.20 19.02
C THR A 451 -11.11 31.48 17.62
N VAL A 452 -11.80 31.00 16.60
CA VAL A 452 -11.39 31.22 15.20
C VAL A 452 -11.68 32.67 14.80
N VAL A 453 -10.66 33.36 14.27
CA VAL A 453 -10.75 34.73 13.76
C VAL A 453 -10.60 34.78 12.25
N ASN A 454 -10.91 35.93 11.62
CA ASN A 454 -10.99 36.03 10.16
C ASN A 454 -9.68 36.44 9.47
N THR A 455 -8.78 37.08 10.22
CA THR A 455 -7.48 37.54 9.70
C THR A 455 -6.33 37.18 10.63
N PRO A 456 -5.11 37.04 10.10
CA PRO A 456 -3.92 36.72 10.91
C PRO A 456 -3.64 37.77 11.98
N GLU A 457 -3.93 39.05 11.72
CA GLU A 457 -3.69 40.19 12.63
C GLU A 457 -4.62 40.18 13.86
N GLU A 458 -5.79 39.54 13.74
CA GLU A 458 -6.73 39.37 14.86
C GLU A 458 -6.35 38.19 15.76
N ALA A 459 -5.49 37.28 15.27
CA ALA A 459 -5.11 36.06 15.96
C ALA A 459 -3.99 36.30 16.98
N GLU A 460 -3.95 35.47 18.01
CA GLU A 460 -2.78 35.30 18.90
C GLU A 460 -1.82 34.27 18.31
N VAL A 461 -2.38 33.31 17.57
CA VAL A 461 -1.63 32.26 16.90
C VAL A 461 -2.23 31.98 15.51
N VAL A 462 -1.38 31.90 14.51
CA VAL A 462 -1.72 31.35 13.20
C VAL A 462 -1.36 29.87 13.19
N LEU A 463 -2.32 29.00 12.84
CA LEU A 463 -2.11 27.59 12.57
C LEU A 463 -2.05 27.38 11.05
N LEU A 464 -0.86 27.16 10.53
CA LEU A 464 -0.62 26.89 9.11
C LEU A 464 -0.41 25.39 8.91
N PHE A 465 -1.33 24.75 8.18
CA PHE A 465 -1.13 23.37 7.71
C PHE A 465 -0.69 23.37 6.27
N LEU A 466 0.39 22.64 6.00
CA LEU A 466 0.94 22.45 4.66
C LEU A 466 0.90 20.96 4.29
N ASN A 467 0.42 20.68 3.08
CA ASN A 467 0.55 19.34 2.50
C ASN A 467 2.01 19.06 2.14
N THR A 468 2.33 17.80 1.91
CA THR A 468 3.62 17.35 1.36
C THR A 468 4.02 18.16 0.14
N VAL A 469 5.31 18.47 0.01
CA VAL A 469 5.86 19.27 -1.08
C VAL A 469 5.49 18.66 -2.44
N PHE A 470 4.88 19.50 -3.29
CA PHE A 470 4.52 19.17 -4.66
C PHE A 470 4.70 20.43 -5.54
N ASN A 471 5.87 20.60 -6.14
CA ASN A 471 6.20 21.78 -6.95
C ASN A 471 5.99 21.55 -8.45
N GLY A 472 6.01 20.29 -8.88
CA GLY A 472 5.85 19.87 -10.26
C GLY A 472 5.72 18.37 -10.37
N ASN A 473 5.63 17.84 -11.57
CA ASN A 473 5.46 16.43 -11.83
C ASN A 473 6.79 15.76 -12.19
N GLN A 474 6.95 14.47 -11.81
CA GLN A 474 8.01 13.63 -12.33
C GLN A 474 7.89 13.53 -13.87
N PRO A 475 9.00 13.57 -14.64
CA PRO A 475 8.97 13.33 -16.08
C PRO A 475 8.43 11.92 -16.39
N ALA A 476 7.54 11.79 -17.38
CA ALA A 476 7.00 10.49 -17.78
C ALA A 476 8.06 9.56 -18.42
N GLY A 477 9.05 10.14 -19.10
CA GLY A 477 10.09 9.40 -19.84
C GLY A 477 9.63 8.81 -21.17
N THR A 478 8.34 8.96 -21.51
CA THR A 478 7.74 8.53 -22.79
C THR A 478 6.69 9.52 -23.27
N ASP A 479 6.31 9.44 -24.55
CA ASP A 479 5.25 10.25 -25.15
C ASP A 479 3.85 9.57 -25.05
N ARG A 480 3.73 8.42 -24.40
CA ARG A 480 2.46 7.71 -24.23
C ARG A 480 1.52 8.56 -23.37
N ALA A 481 0.29 8.79 -23.86
CA ALA A 481 -0.70 9.61 -23.14
C ALA A 481 -1.00 9.10 -21.74
N LEU A 482 -0.99 7.78 -21.55
CA LEU A 482 -1.21 7.15 -20.24
C LEU A 482 -0.07 7.47 -19.27
N ASP A 483 1.19 7.41 -19.71
CA ASP A 483 2.34 7.72 -18.87
C ASP A 483 2.36 9.21 -18.51
N GLN A 484 1.98 10.10 -19.43
CA GLN A 484 1.82 11.53 -19.16
C GLN A 484 0.71 11.79 -18.12
N MET A 485 -0.41 11.09 -18.22
CA MET A 485 -1.49 11.16 -17.23
C MET A 485 -1.03 10.64 -15.86
N MET A 486 -0.32 9.53 -15.84
CA MET A 486 0.24 8.95 -14.60
C MET A 486 1.26 9.89 -13.97
N ALA A 487 2.13 10.53 -14.76
CA ALA A 487 3.14 11.48 -14.29
C ALA A 487 2.55 12.61 -13.44
N SER A 488 1.31 13.03 -13.72
CA SER A 488 0.63 14.07 -12.95
C SER A 488 0.36 13.69 -11.48
N ARG A 489 0.50 12.42 -11.12
CA ARG A 489 0.30 11.90 -9.76
C ARG A 489 1.59 11.78 -8.96
N PHE A 490 2.75 11.88 -9.63
CA PHE A 490 4.07 11.78 -9.01
C PHE A 490 4.69 13.16 -8.90
N PRO A 491 5.02 13.65 -7.69
CA PRO A 491 5.73 14.91 -7.53
C PRO A 491 7.13 14.83 -8.13
N ASP A 492 7.66 16.00 -8.50
CA ASP A 492 9.08 16.13 -8.81
C ASP A 492 9.96 15.80 -7.58
N THR A 493 11.25 15.79 -7.78
CA THR A 493 12.24 15.38 -6.77
C THR A 493 12.70 16.52 -5.86
N ASN A 494 12.13 17.73 -5.98
CA ASN A 494 12.43 18.85 -5.12
C ASN A 494 11.65 18.77 -3.80
N LEU A 495 12.36 18.72 -2.68
CA LEU A 495 11.78 18.61 -1.34
C LEU A 495 11.66 19.98 -0.61
N ALA A 496 12.07 21.08 -1.23
CA ALA A 496 11.94 22.42 -0.67
C ALA A 496 10.57 23.02 -1.02
N PHE A 497 9.97 23.75 -0.08
CA PHE A 497 8.76 24.53 -0.35
C PHE A 497 9.09 25.69 -1.29
N ASN A 498 8.18 26.02 -2.19
CA ASN A 498 8.35 27.13 -3.13
C ASN A 498 8.23 28.51 -2.46
N ASP A 499 8.77 29.54 -3.15
CA ASP A 499 8.81 30.92 -2.65
C ASP A 499 7.44 31.47 -2.22
N ALA A 500 6.36 31.06 -2.89
CA ALA A 500 5.01 31.54 -2.58
C ALA A 500 4.53 31.03 -1.21
N ILE A 501 4.82 29.77 -0.87
CA ILE A 501 4.48 29.19 0.42
C ILE A 501 5.36 29.82 1.52
N LEU A 502 6.65 29.99 1.26
CA LEU A 502 7.58 30.62 2.20
C LEU A 502 7.23 32.10 2.45
N ALA A 503 6.88 32.85 1.42
CA ALA A 503 6.41 34.22 1.57
C ALA A 503 5.10 34.32 2.36
N LYS A 504 4.18 33.37 2.17
CA LYS A 504 2.95 33.26 2.98
C LYS A 504 3.26 33.00 4.45
N ALA A 505 4.09 32.00 4.75
CA ALA A 505 4.52 31.67 6.12
C ALA A 505 5.18 32.88 6.78
N LYS A 506 6.05 33.59 6.06
CA LYS A 506 6.69 34.81 6.52
C LYS A 506 5.68 35.90 6.86
N SER A 507 4.69 36.16 6.00
CA SER A 507 3.64 37.17 6.29
C SER A 507 2.85 36.81 7.54
N TYR A 508 2.62 35.53 7.80
CA TYR A 508 1.93 35.07 9.00
C TYR A 508 2.79 35.22 10.26
N SER A 509 4.10 34.94 10.17
CA SER A 509 5.02 35.10 11.29
C SER A 509 5.25 36.59 11.67
N GLU A 510 5.12 37.50 10.68
CA GLU A 510 5.17 38.96 10.92
C GLU A 510 3.87 39.50 11.52
N ALA A 511 2.72 38.89 11.25
CA ALA A 511 1.41 39.29 11.77
C ALA A 511 1.15 38.76 13.18
N SER A 512 1.56 37.50 13.47
CA SER A 512 1.28 36.85 14.74
C SER A 512 2.25 35.68 14.99
N GLN A 513 2.11 34.98 16.12
CA GLN A 513 2.88 33.75 16.35
C GLN A 513 2.45 32.65 15.40
N LEU A 514 3.41 32.06 14.71
CA LEU A 514 3.16 31.01 13.72
C LEU A 514 3.42 29.62 14.32
N VAL A 515 2.45 28.73 14.19
CA VAL A 515 2.59 27.28 14.42
C VAL A 515 2.38 26.59 13.08
N THR A 516 3.40 25.90 12.60
CA THR A 516 3.35 25.21 11.30
C THR A 516 3.21 23.70 11.51
N LEU A 517 2.26 23.10 10.80
CA LEU A 517 2.05 21.65 10.71
C LEU A 517 2.29 21.23 9.26
N VAL A 518 3.10 20.19 9.06
CA VAL A 518 3.45 19.72 7.72
C VAL A 518 3.11 18.24 7.59
N ASP A 519 2.34 17.87 6.57
CA ASP A 519 2.12 16.46 6.24
C ASP A 519 3.35 15.91 5.50
N LEU A 520 4.00 14.91 6.09
CA LEU A 520 5.28 14.37 5.65
C LEU A 520 5.10 13.00 4.98
N ASN A 521 4.40 12.96 3.85
CA ASN A 521 4.31 11.73 3.04
C ASN A 521 5.68 11.29 2.47
N ARG A 522 6.63 12.19 2.44
CA ARG A 522 8.07 12.00 2.23
C ARG A 522 8.82 13.08 3.00
N PRO A 523 10.13 12.93 3.23
CA PRO A 523 10.94 13.99 3.83
C PRO A 523 10.79 15.33 3.10
N ALA A 524 10.97 16.43 3.83
CA ALA A 524 10.91 17.78 3.29
C ALA A 524 12.00 18.66 3.91
N VAL A 525 12.49 19.65 3.16
CA VAL A 525 13.39 20.69 3.69
C VAL A 525 12.55 21.73 4.43
N LEU A 526 12.67 21.75 5.76
CA LEU A 526 11.85 22.57 6.65
C LEU A 526 12.63 23.72 7.30
N THR A 527 13.90 23.96 6.95
CA THR A 527 14.80 24.91 7.62
C THR A 527 14.20 26.31 7.71
N GLU A 528 13.72 26.86 6.58
CA GLU A 528 13.14 28.21 6.58
C GLU A 528 11.80 28.28 7.34
N LEU A 529 10.98 27.22 7.26
CA LEU A 529 9.72 27.16 8.01
C LEU A 529 9.99 27.06 9.52
N LYS A 530 11.01 26.30 9.93
CA LYS A 530 11.44 26.24 11.33
C LYS A 530 11.83 27.61 11.87
N ASP A 531 12.65 28.36 11.12
CA ASP A 531 13.12 29.69 11.55
C ASP A 531 11.99 30.74 11.66
N MET A 532 10.88 30.54 10.96
CA MET A 532 9.70 31.42 11.00
C MET A 532 8.65 30.98 12.04
N SER A 533 8.71 29.75 12.55
CA SER A 533 7.67 29.15 13.37
C SER A 533 8.03 29.16 14.86
N SER A 534 7.09 29.51 15.73
CA SER A 534 7.23 29.35 17.19
C SER A 534 7.07 27.89 17.63
N ALA A 535 6.43 27.06 16.79
CA ALA A 535 6.41 25.61 16.92
C ALA A 535 6.24 24.97 15.56
N LEU A 536 6.86 23.81 15.37
CA LEU A 536 6.84 23.04 14.12
C LEU A 536 6.45 21.58 14.43
N MET A 537 5.53 21.04 13.64
CA MET A 537 5.05 19.67 13.79
C MET A 537 5.05 18.94 12.45
N GLY A 538 5.46 17.67 12.45
CA GLY A 538 5.29 16.73 11.35
C GLY A 538 4.06 15.84 11.57
N THR A 539 3.34 15.52 10.50
CA THR A 539 2.17 14.64 10.55
C THR A 539 2.25 13.59 9.42
N PHE A 540 1.56 12.47 9.60
CA PHE A 540 1.66 11.32 8.69
C PHE A 540 0.26 10.74 8.43
N GLY A 541 -0.53 11.43 7.58
CA GLY A 541 -1.87 10.99 7.21
C GLY A 541 -2.86 11.01 8.37
N VAL A 542 -3.00 12.13 9.07
CA VAL A 542 -3.89 12.28 10.24
C VAL A 542 -4.97 13.34 10.02
N SER A 543 -6.09 13.25 10.73
CA SER A 543 -7.21 14.20 10.66
C SER A 543 -6.89 15.55 11.33
N ASP A 544 -7.69 16.58 11.04
CA ASP A 544 -7.61 17.88 11.69
C ASP A 544 -7.81 17.74 13.21
N GLU A 545 -8.75 16.88 13.61
CA GLU A 545 -9.05 16.61 15.02
C GLU A 545 -7.84 16.03 15.75
N ALA A 546 -7.14 15.07 15.17
CA ALA A 546 -5.96 14.46 15.78
C ALA A 546 -4.82 15.48 15.96
N MET A 547 -4.57 16.32 14.95
CA MET A 547 -3.58 17.40 15.03
C MET A 547 -3.93 18.40 16.12
N LEU A 548 -5.19 18.87 16.16
CA LEU A 548 -5.64 19.87 17.12
C LEU A 548 -5.70 19.32 18.55
N ASP A 549 -5.99 18.03 18.73
CA ASP A 549 -5.88 17.40 20.06
C ASP A 549 -4.46 17.49 20.62
N VAL A 550 -3.44 17.36 19.76
CA VAL A 550 -2.04 17.54 20.17
C VAL A 550 -1.73 19.02 20.36
N VAL A 551 -2.07 19.90 19.41
CA VAL A 551 -1.81 21.36 19.49
C VAL A 551 -2.38 21.97 20.78
N PHE A 552 -3.55 21.54 21.20
CA PHE A 552 -4.24 22.04 22.42
C PHE A 552 -4.03 21.17 23.67
N GLY A 553 -3.08 20.23 23.64
CA GLY A 553 -2.66 19.45 24.78
C GLY A 553 -3.65 18.42 25.32
N LYS A 554 -4.69 18.06 24.52
CA LYS A 554 -5.58 16.95 24.86
C LYS A 554 -4.87 15.59 24.72
N HIS A 555 -3.81 15.56 23.91
CA HIS A 555 -2.91 14.43 23.78
C HIS A 555 -1.45 14.93 23.82
N ASN A 556 -0.59 14.25 24.58
CA ASN A 556 0.83 14.58 24.62
C ASN A 556 1.52 14.03 23.36
N PRO A 557 2.31 14.82 22.60
CA PRO A 557 3.04 14.29 21.45
C PRO A 557 4.04 13.22 21.90
N VAL A 558 3.90 12.03 21.33
CA VAL A 558 4.77 10.87 21.58
C VAL A 558 5.48 10.42 20.31
N GLY A 559 5.01 10.87 19.16
CA GLY A 559 5.52 10.50 17.85
C GLY A 559 7.00 10.81 17.67
N LYS A 560 7.67 9.98 16.85
CA LYS A 560 9.08 10.11 16.48
C LYS A 560 9.23 10.04 14.97
N LEU A 561 10.16 10.81 14.40
CA LEU A 561 10.41 10.76 12.96
C LEU A 561 10.79 9.34 12.53
N PRO A 562 10.12 8.80 11.50
CA PRO A 562 10.42 7.48 10.94
C PRO A 562 11.57 7.51 9.90
N PHE A 563 12.10 8.69 9.61
CA PHE A 563 13.25 9.01 8.76
C PHE A 563 13.85 10.33 9.22
N GLU A 564 15.05 10.67 8.77
CA GLU A 564 15.61 12.00 9.02
C GLU A 564 14.99 13.07 8.12
N LEU A 565 15.04 14.34 8.54
CA LEU A 565 14.68 15.48 7.71
C LEU A 565 15.94 16.25 7.30
N PRO A 566 16.19 16.41 5.98
CA PRO A 566 17.37 17.10 5.48
C PRO A 566 17.29 18.60 5.77
N SER A 567 18.45 19.24 5.98
CA SER A 567 18.52 20.69 6.18
C SER A 567 18.49 21.51 4.89
N SER A 568 18.82 20.91 3.75
CA SER A 568 18.82 21.57 2.45
C SER A 568 18.72 20.56 1.29
N MET A 569 18.41 21.04 0.09
CA MET A 569 18.46 20.22 -1.12
C MET A 569 19.88 19.73 -1.43
N ALA A 570 20.92 20.50 -1.08
CA ALA A 570 22.29 20.07 -1.28
C ALA A 570 22.67 18.84 -0.43
N GLU A 571 22.13 18.72 0.78
CA GLU A 571 22.25 17.52 1.63
C GLU A 571 21.53 16.33 0.98
N VAL A 572 20.31 16.54 0.46
CA VAL A 572 19.54 15.50 -0.26
C VAL A 572 20.26 14.99 -1.51
N GLU A 573 20.86 15.90 -2.29
CA GLU A 573 21.60 15.55 -3.53
C GLU A 573 22.92 14.84 -3.26
N ALA A 574 23.46 14.94 -2.04
CA ALA A 574 24.70 14.29 -1.64
C ALA A 574 24.48 12.88 -1.08
N GLN A 575 23.23 12.49 -0.77
CA GLN A 575 22.90 11.16 -0.24
C GLN A 575 23.11 10.05 -1.27
N LEU A 576 23.34 8.84 -0.75
CA LEU A 576 23.31 7.60 -1.53
C LEU A 576 21.90 6.99 -1.43
N GLU A 577 21.30 6.65 -2.56
CA GLU A 577 19.91 6.23 -2.65
C GLU A 577 19.56 5.00 -1.79
N ASP A 578 20.52 4.12 -1.54
CA ASP A 578 20.36 2.87 -0.80
C ASP A 578 20.79 2.94 0.68
N VAL A 579 21.29 4.09 1.14
CA VAL A 579 21.78 4.27 2.51
C VAL A 579 20.78 5.06 3.35
N PRO A 580 20.29 4.52 4.48
CA PRO A 580 19.33 5.21 5.32
C PRO A 580 19.99 6.38 6.08
N ASP A 581 19.24 7.49 6.21
CA ASP A 581 19.59 8.61 7.10
C ASP A 581 21.04 9.12 6.88
N ASP A 582 21.41 9.34 5.60
CA ASP A 582 22.77 9.58 5.13
C ASP A 582 23.14 11.07 4.96
N THR A 583 22.30 12.01 5.46
CA THR A 583 22.69 13.44 5.40
C THR A 583 23.78 13.76 6.42
N ALA A 584 24.80 14.52 5.99
CA ALA A 584 25.88 14.93 6.89
C ALA A 584 25.38 15.88 8.01
N ASN A 585 24.37 16.71 7.70
CA ASN A 585 23.82 17.70 8.62
C ASN A 585 22.28 17.68 8.54
N PRO A 586 21.60 16.69 9.12
CA PRO A 586 20.15 16.65 9.12
C PRO A 586 19.56 17.81 9.96
N LEU A 587 18.43 18.38 9.50
CA LEU A 587 17.69 19.34 10.30
C LEU A 587 17.13 18.69 11.56
N PHE A 588 16.59 17.47 11.41
CA PHE A 588 16.16 16.60 12.48
C PHE A 588 16.54 15.14 12.18
N PRO A 589 17.27 14.46 13.06
CA PRO A 589 17.68 13.08 12.84
C PRO A 589 16.53 12.09 12.94
N TYR A 590 16.70 10.88 12.40
CA TYR A 590 15.82 9.75 12.67
C TYR A 590 15.51 9.60 14.17
N GLY A 591 14.27 9.32 14.52
CA GLY A 591 13.84 9.14 15.90
C GLY A 591 13.64 10.45 16.68
N TRP A 592 13.83 11.60 16.05
CA TRP A 592 13.57 12.88 16.68
C TRP A 592 12.08 13.08 16.96
N GLY A 593 11.78 13.74 18.07
CA GLY A 593 10.43 14.16 18.47
C GLY A 593 10.42 14.60 19.91
N LEU A 594 9.75 15.72 20.20
CA LEU A 594 9.61 16.31 21.52
C LEU A 594 8.29 15.87 22.17
N SER A 595 8.22 16.03 23.50
CA SER A 595 7.00 15.85 24.29
C SER A 595 6.80 17.07 25.19
N TYR A 596 5.55 17.39 25.53
CA TYR A 596 5.28 18.48 26.47
C TYR A 596 5.90 18.18 27.83
N GLY A 597 6.57 19.17 28.40
CA GLY A 597 7.26 19.03 29.69
C GLY A 597 8.64 18.39 29.65
N SER A 598 9.13 17.93 28.50
CA SER A 598 10.52 17.53 28.31
C SER A 598 11.41 18.78 28.15
N ALA A 599 12.48 18.88 28.92
CA ALA A 599 13.49 19.91 28.67
C ALA A 599 14.13 19.65 27.31
N GLN A 600 14.22 20.67 26.45
CA GLN A 600 14.99 20.59 25.20
C GLN A 600 16.47 20.39 25.58
N SER A 601 16.97 19.17 25.44
CA SER A 601 18.40 18.90 25.47
C SER A 601 18.90 18.94 24.02
N MET A 602 19.52 20.06 23.64
CA MET A 602 20.34 20.13 22.43
C MET A 602 21.62 19.31 22.60
#